data_345e574d0e9615d2d1498e07ae3eceb0
#
_entry.id   345e574d0e9615d2d1498e07ae3eceb0
#
_cell.length_a   1.000
_cell.length_b   1.000
_cell.length_c   1.000
_cell.angle_alpha   90.00
_cell.angle_beta   90.00
_cell.angle_gamma   90.00
#
_symmetry.space_group_name_H-M   'P 1'
#
loop_
_entity.id
_entity.type
_entity.pdbx_description
1 polymer ?
#
loop_
_entity_poly.entity_id
_entity_poly.type
_entity_poly.pdbx_seq_one_letter_code
_entity_poly.pdbx_strand_id
1 'polypeptide(L)'
;MRLSVFAVTLAVLTATAPCAFAQTPAPTPTDRTKATVFKAEDLAAALAKLPGDRPSSAVRVFTLAPYNVNVERRLPKPQGASLHEAQGELFYVIEGSATLLTGGTLVASTRTGTNLAGTSIEGGTRQAFSKGDFLIVPSGLPHQFVDIQAPVHLMSIYLPNAPQ
;
A
#
# COMPACT_ATOMS: atom_id res chain seq x y z
N MET A 1 38.83 -35.37 -44.64
CA MET A 1 38.95 -34.07 -43.96
C MET A 1 37.56 -33.69 -43.43
N ARG A 2 37.28 -33.91 -42.14
CA ARG A 2 35.97 -33.65 -41.53
C ARG A 2 36.08 -32.32 -40.76
N LEU A 3 35.33 -31.28 -41.20
CA LEU A 3 35.19 -30.04 -40.49
C LEU A 3 34.12 -30.20 -39.39
N SER A 4 34.56 -30.05 -38.13
CA SER A 4 33.64 -29.97 -36.99
C SER A 4 33.28 -28.50 -36.75
N VAL A 5 32.02 -28.18 -36.88
CA VAL A 5 31.46 -26.83 -36.56
C VAL A 5 31.11 -26.84 -35.09
N PHE A 6 31.81 -26.07 -34.27
CA PHE A 6 31.44 -25.82 -32.88
C PHE A 6 30.37 -24.72 -32.84
N ALA A 7 29.17 -25.06 -32.41
CA ALA A 7 28.12 -24.09 -32.09
C ALA A 7 28.37 -23.52 -30.70
N VAL A 8 28.66 -22.23 -30.61
CA VAL A 8 28.76 -21.49 -29.34
C VAL A 8 27.38 -21.00 -28.99
N THR A 9 26.75 -21.61 -27.99
CA THR A 9 25.45 -21.15 -27.45
C THR A 9 25.73 -20.04 -26.45
N LEU A 10 25.35 -18.81 -26.82
CA LEU A 10 25.43 -17.65 -25.93
C LEU A 10 24.18 -17.65 -24.99
N ALA A 11 24.38 -18.02 -23.74
CA ALA A 11 23.37 -17.94 -22.69
C ALA A 11 23.23 -16.48 -22.25
N VAL A 12 22.11 -15.83 -22.61
CA VAL A 12 21.76 -14.50 -22.11
C VAL A 12 21.16 -14.67 -20.70
N LEU A 13 21.96 -14.36 -19.68
CA LEU A 13 21.47 -14.25 -18.31
C LEU A 13 20.69 -12.93 -18.19
N THR A 14 19.37 -12.98 -18.20
CA THR A 14 18.53 -11.84 -17.84
C THR A 14 18.50 -11.71 -16.32
N ALA A 15 19.32 -10.81 -15.77
CA ALA A 15 19.25 -10.44 -14.36
C ALA A 15 17.96 -9.63 -14.12
N THR A 16 16.93 -10.26 -13.55
CA THR A 16 15.78 -9.53 -12.99
C THR A 16 16.23 -8.86 -11.70
N ALA A 17 16.49 -7.55 -11.77
CA ALA A 17 16.74 -6.76 -10.58
C ALA A 17 15.47 -6.77 -9.70
N PRO A 18 15.59 -7.05 -8.38
CA PRO A 18 14.45 -6.92 -7.49
C PRO A 18 14.00 -5.46 -7.50
N CYS A 19 12.70 -5.21 -7.67
CA CYS A 19 12.09 -3.89 -7.49
C CYS A 19 12.35 -3.45 -6.04
N ALA A 20 13.43 -2.73 -5.82
CA ALA A 20 13.65 -2.01 -4.58
C ALA A 20 12.55 -0.93 -4.50
N PHE A 21 11.63 -1.09 -3.55
CA PHE A 21 10.73 0.01 -3.17
C PHE A 21 11.62 1.18 -2.77
N ALA A 22 11.58 2.26 -3.55
CA ALA A 22 12.24 3.49 -3.18
C ALA A 22 11.57 3.97 -1.86
N GLN A 23 12.24 3.67 -0.75
CA GLN A 23 11.82 4.17 0.55
C GLN A 23 11.98 5.68 0.51
N THR A 24 10.87 6.39 0.62
CA THR A 24 10.91 7.80 1.00
C THR A 24 11.72 7.89 2.31
N PRO A 25 12.61 8.88 2.48
CA PRO A 25 13.36 9.04 3.72
C PRO A 25 12.42 8.89 4.91
N ALA A 26 12.82 8.12 5.93
CA ALA A 26 12.01 7.93 7.11
C ALA A 26 11.65 9.30 7.69
N PRO A 27 10.37 9.63 7.85
CA PRO A 27 9.99 10.93 8.37
C PRO A 27 10.53 11.10 9.78
N THR A 28 10.94 12.31 10.11
CA THR A 28 11.40 12.65 11.47
C THR A 28 10.29 12.28 12.46
N PRO A 29 10.62 11.56 13.55
CA PRO A 29 9.63 11.23 14.57
C PRO A 29 8.98 12.51 15.13
N THR A 30 7.68 12.44 15.39
CA THR A 30 6.94 13.56 16.00
C THR A 30 7.47 13.81 17.41
N ASP A 31 7.74 15.08 17.74
CA ASP A 31 8.14 15.50 19.08
C ASP A 31 7.00 15.22 20.06
N ARG A 32 7.31 14.48 21.14
CA ARG A 32 6.31 14.08 22.16
C ARG A 32 6.06 15.17 23.21
N THR A 33 6.82 16.26 23.20
CA THR A 33 6.73 17.33 24.22
C THR A 33 5.84 18.47 23.80
N LYS A 34 5.41 18.51 22.54
CA LYS A 34 4.56 19.57 21.98
C LYS A 34 3.62 19.06 20.90
N ALA A 35 2.51 19.78 20.70
CA ALA A 35 1.62 19.50 19.57
C ALA A 35 2.32 19.83 18.25
N THR A 36 2.07 19.00 17.24
CA THR A 36 2.59 19.20 15.87
C THR A 36 1.41 19.38 14.91
N VAL A 37 1.52 20.35 14.03
CA VAL A 37 0.54 20.60 12.97
C VAL A 37 1.20 20.31 11.63
N PHE A 38 0.56 19.49 10.83
CA PHE A 38 0.90 19.30 9.41
C PHE A 38 -0.09 20.11 8.58
N LYS A 39 0.39 21.14 7.91
CA LYS A 39 -0.46 22.08 7.20
C LYS A 39 -1.06 21.48 5.94
N ALA A 40 -2.27 21.93 5.58
CA ALA A 40 -2.97 21.45 4.36
C ALA A 40 -2.16 21.76 3.08
N GLU A 41 -1.51 22.92 3.03
CA GLU A 41 -0.63 23.30 1.93
C GLU A 41 0.59 22.38 1.78
N ASP A 42 1.20 21.94 2.90
CA ASP A 42 2.32 21.00 2.91
C ASP A 42 1.88 19.62 2.43
N LEU A 43 0.69 19.18 2.84
CA LEU A 43 0.09 17.94 2.38
C LEU A 43 -0.17 17.98 0.87
N ALA A 44 -0.77 19.04 0.38
CA ALA A 44 -1.05 19.22 -1.05
C ALA A 44 0.25 19.19 -1.87
N ALA A 45 1.29 19.91 -1.41
CA ALA A 45 2.60 19.92 -2.05
C ALA A 45 3.28 18.54 -2.02
N ALA A 46 3.13 17.78 -0.94
CA ALA A 46 3.68 16.45 -0.83
C ALA A 46 2.94 15.43 -1.72
N LEU A 47 1.62 15.49 -1.77
CA LEU A 47 0.79 14.65 -2.65
C LEU A 47 1.08 14.91 -4.14
N ALA A 48 1.33 16.17 -4.52
CA ALA A 48 1.68 16.54 -5.89
C ALA A 48 3.00 15.93 -6.37
N LYS A 49 3.93 15.62 -5.44
CA LYS A 49 5.23 14.99 -5.73
C LYS A 49 5.15 13.46 -5.80
N LEU A 50 4.02 12.85 -5.45
CA LEU A 50 3.88 11.40 -5.52
C LEU A 50 3.95 10.91 -6.98
N PRO A 51 4.58 9.75 -7.24
CA PRO A 51 4.72 9.21 -8.58
C PRO A 51 3.35 8.86 -9.19
N GLY A 52 3.09 9.33 -10.42
CA GLY A 52 1.83 9.09 -11.14
C GLY A 52 1.70 7.71 -11.81
N ASP A 53 2.77 6.92 -11.81
CA ASP A 53 2.84 5.60 -12.43
C ASP A 53 2.42 4.46 -11.48
N ARG A 54 2.45 4.68 -10.18
CA ARG A 54 2.10 3.67 -9.15
C ARG A 54 0.62 3.67 -8.82
N PRO A 55 -0.01 2.48 -8.65
CA PRO A 55 -1.41 2.38 -8.27
C PRO A 55 -1.71 3.00 -6.91
N SER A 56 -0.79 2.86 -5.95
CA SER A 56 -0.88 3.50 -4.64
C SER A 56 0.45 4.12 -4.22
N SER A 57 0.37 5.22 -3.48
CA SER A 57 1.51 5.93 -2.90
C SER A 57 1.04 6.66 -1.65
N ALA A 58 1.92 6.94 -0.71
CA ALA A 58 1.55 7.59 0.54
C ALA A 58 2.54 8.69 0.95
N VAL A 59 2.01 9.70 1.63
CA VAL A 59 2.76 10.70 2.39
C VAL A 59 2.65 10.32 3.87
N ARG A 60 3.79 10.20 4.56
CA ARG A 60 3.82 10.06 6.02
C ARG A 60 3.60 11.44 6.64
N VAL A 61 2.48 11.61 7.35
CA VAL A 61 2.11 12.87 8.01
C VAL A 61 2.73 12.93 9.41
N PHE A 62 2.53 11.86 10.21
CA PHE A 62 3.08 11.76 11.55
C PHE A 62 3.67 10.38 11.82
N THR A 63 4.74 10.37 12.64
CA THR A 63 5.30 9.16 13.24
C THR A 63 5.33 9.35 14.76
N LEU A 64 4.44 8.66 15.46
CA LEU A 64 4.35 8.65 16.92
C LEU A 64 4.21 7.19 17.38
N ALA A 65 5.35 6.51 17.49
CA ALA A 65 5.37 5.06 17.78
C ALA A 65 4.44 4.66 18.94
N PRO A 66 3.65 3.56 18.79
CA PRO A 66 3.68 2.62 17.66
C PRO A 66 2.90 3.06 16.42
N TYR A 67 2.29 4.23 16.42
CA TYR A 67 1.41 4.71 15.37
C TYR A 67 2.13 5.49 14.28
N ASN A 68 1.65 5.30 13.07
CA ASN A 68 2.03 6.07 11.90
C ASN A 68 0.75 6.54 11.20
N VAL A 69 0.68 7.85 10.96
CA VAL A 69 -0.44 8.44 10.20
C VAL A 69 0.05 8.75 8.80
N ASN A 70 -0.67 8.21 7.81
CA ASN A 70 -0.40 8.45 6.41
C ASN A 70 -1.58 9.13 5.73
N VAL A 71 -1.31 9.81 4.62
CA VAL A 71 -2.31 10.10 3.60
C VAL A 71 -1.90 9.36 2.33
N GLU A 72 -2.76 8.45 1.90
CA GLU A 72 -2.57 7.63 0.72
C GLU A 72 -3.29 8.27 -0.47
N ARG A 73 -2.65 8.19 -1.64
CA ARG A 73 -3.30 8.41 -2.93
C ARG A 73 -3.38 7.08 -3.67
N ARG A 74 -4.59 6.68 -4.03
CA ARG A 74 -4.86 5.52 -4.87
C ARG A 74 -5.37 5.98 -6.22
N LEU A 75 -4.73 5.54 -7.30
CA LEU A 75 -5.06 5.89 -8.67
C LEU A 75 -6.01 4.85 -9.29
N PRO A 76 -6.74 5.19 -10.38
CA PRO A 76 -7.59 4.27 -11.14
C PRO A 76 -6.75 3.26 -11.93
N LYS A 77 -6.03 2.43 -11.22
CA LYS A 77 -5.15 1.36 -11.71
C LYS A 77 -5.40 0.10 -10.87
N PRO A 78 -5.09 -1.10 -11.36
CA PRO A 78 -5.18 -2.32 -10.56
C PRO A 78 -4.41 -2.17 -9.25
N GLN A 79 -5.09 -2.39 -8.13
CA GLN A 79 -4.49 -2.36 -6.80
C GLN A 79 -4.09 -3.76 -6.37
N GLY A 80 -3.00 -3.92 -5.65
CA GLY A 80 -2.69 -5.14 -4.93
C GLY A 80 -3.64 -5.36 -3.74
N ALA A 81 -3.68 -6.59 -3.25
CA ALA A 81 -4.37 -6.98 -2.03
C ALA A 81 -3.37 -7.11 -0.87
N SER A 82 -3.83 -6.89 0.35
CA SER A 82 -3.01 -6.94 1.56
C SER A 82 -3.71 -7.71 2.68
N LEU A 83 -2.91 -8.22 3.61
CA LEU A 83 -3.34 -8.76 4.90
C LEU A 83 -2.26 -8.44 5.93
N HIS A 84 -2.66 -7.92 7.10
CA HIS A 84 -1.78 -7.57 8.21
C HIS A 84 -2.17 -8.40 9.44
N GLU A 85 -1.32 -9.37 9.84
CA GLU A 85 -1.62 -10.29 10.95
C GLU A 85 -1.49 -9.63 12.33
N ALA A 86 -0.59 -8.67 12.47
CA ALA A 86 -0.26 -8.05 13.75
C ALA A 86 -1.00 -6.74 14.03
N GLN A 87 -1.81 -6.26 13.10
CA GLN A 87 -2.45 -4.95 13.20
C GLN A 87 -3.70 -4.84 12.33
N GLY A 88 -4.70 -4.12 12.82
CA GLY A 88 -5.80 -3.63 12.00
C GLY A 88 -5.40 -2.34 11.27
N GLU A 89 -6.25 -1.87 10.36
CA GLU A 89 -6.04 -0.64 9.62
C GLU A 89 -7.32 0.21 9.61
N LEU A 90 -7.19 1.46 10.06
CA LEU A 90 -8.26 2.44 10.06
C LEU A 90 -8.04 3.41 8.90
N PHE A 91 -9.08 3.68 8.14
CA PHE A 91 -9.08 4.71 7.10
C PHE A 91 -10.16 5.76 7.33
N TYR A 92 -9.87 6.99 6.91
CA TYR A 92 -10.85 8.04 6.69
C TYR A 92 -10.76 8.52 5.25
N VAL A 93 -11.88 8.57 4.56
CA VAL A 93 -11.94 8.96 3.13
C VAL A 93 -11.94 10.47 3.03
N ILE A 94 -10.80 11.04 2.65
CA ILE A 94 -10.62 12.49 2.48
C ILE A 94 -11.29 12.95 1.19
N GLU A 95 -11.13 12.16 0.10
CA GLU A 95 -11.66 12.49 -1.22
C GLU A 95 -11.83 11.25 -2.09
N GLY A 96 -12.82 11.29 -2.99
CA GLY A 96 -13.11 10.22 -3.94
C GLY A 96 -14.04 9.15 -3.38
N SER A 97 -14.20 8.09 -4.17
CA SER A 97 -15.02 6.92 -3.85
C SER A 97 -14.45 5.67 -4.52
N ALA A 98 -14.70 4.50 -3.94
CA ALA A 98 -14.32 3.21 -4.50
C ALA A 98 -15.09 2.09 -3.78
N THR A 99 -14.63 0.85 -3.94
CA THR A 99 -15.13 -0.32 -3.23
C THR A 99 -13.99 -0.93 -2.42
N LEU A 100 -14.25 -1.24 -1.14
CA LEU A 100 -13.39 -2.08 -0.32
C LEU A 100 -13.86 -3.54 -0.44
N LEU A 101 -13.01 -4.42 -0.94
CA LEU A 101 -13.20 -5.86 -0.99
C LEU A 101 -12.47 -6.48 0.20
N THR A 102 -13.17 -7.23 1.07
CA THR A 102 -12.59 -7.82 2.29
C THR A 102 -12.94 -9.30 2.43
N GLY A 103 -12.07 -10.04 3.11
CA GLY A 103 -12.21 -11.49 3.26
C GLY A 103 -11.78 -12.24 1.99
N GLY A 104 -12.27 -13.46 1.83
CA GLY A 104 -11.86 -14.33 0.71
C GLY A 104 -10.40 -14.80 0.84
N THR A 105 -9.78 -15.11 -0.29
CA THR A 105 -8.42 -15.67 -0.36
C THR A 105 -7.51 -14.81 -1.21
N LEU A 106 -6.32 -14.50 -0.68
CA LEU A 106 -5.29 -13.78 -1.44
C LEU A 106 -4.74 -14.65 -2.59
N VAL A 107 -4.70 -14.09 -3.80
CA VAL A 107 -4.13 -14.73 -4.99
C VAL A 107 -2.66 -14.34 -5.11
N ALA A 108 -1.80 -15.30 -5.44
CA ALA A 108 -0.36 -15.15 -5.65
C ALA A 108 0.31 -14.36 -4.50
N SER A 109 -0.01 -14.75 -3.25
CA SER A 109 0.44 -14.03 -2.07
C SER A 109 1.93 -14.26 -1.77
N THR A 110 2.59 -13.19 -1.31
CA THR A 110 3.96 -13.21 -0.79
C THR A 110 3.96 -12.68 0.63
N ARG A 111 4.66 -13.36 1.53
CA ARG A 111 4.80 -13.00 2.95
C ARG A 111 6.06 -12.17 3.19
N THR A 112 5.91 -11.12 3.98
CA THR A 112 7.02 -10.34 4.55
C THR A 112 6.72 -10.08 6.03
N GLY A 113 7.36 -10.83 6.92
CA GLY A 113 7.06 -10.80 8.35
C GLY A 113 5.60 -11.20 8.62
N THR A 114 4.86 -10.32 9.29
CA THR A 114 3.43 -10.48 9.61
C THR A 114 2.50 -9.90 8.54
N ASN A 115 3.03 -9.51 7.38
CA ASN A 115 2.25 -8.97 6.27
C ASN A 115 2.24 -9.94 5.09
N LEU A 116 1.09 -10.04 4.41
CA LEU A 116 0.95 -10.72 3.13
C LEU A 116 0.51 -9.69 2.08
N ALA A 117 1.11 -9.78 0.91
CA ALA A 117 0.69 -9.02 -0.27
C ALA A 117 0.28 -10.01 -1.37
N GLY A 118 -0.85 -9.77 -1.99
CA GLY A 118 -1.36 -10.56 -3.11
C GLY A 118 -1.64 -9.69 -4.32
N THR A 119 -1.89 -10.30 -5.47
CA THR A 119 -2.29 -9.58 -6.68
C THR A 119 -3.77 -9.22 -6.66
N SER A 120 -4.60 -10.04 -6.03
CA SER A 120 -6.04 -9.88 -5.91
C SER A 120 -6.61 -10.73 -4.76
N ILE A 121 -7.93 -10.62 -4.56
CA ILE A 121 -8.71 -11.46 -3.67
C ILE A 121 -9.74 -12.24 -4.50
N GLU A 122 -9.83 -13.56 -4.28
CA GLU A 122 -10.92 -14.39 -4.77
C GLU A 122 -12.01 -14.51 -3.70
N GLY A 123 -13.26 -14.24 -4.08
CA GLY A 123 -14.39 -14.19 -3.15
C GLY A 123 -14.40 -12.89 -2.34
N GLY A 124 -14.90 -12.97 -1.10
CA GLY A 124 -14.99 -11.83 -0.19
C GLY A 124 -16.26 -10.99 -0.33
N THR A 125 -16.34 -9.94 0.48
CA THR A 125 -17.47 -9.02 0.55
C THR A 125 -17.07 -7.65 0.03
N ARG A 126 -17.92 -7.05 -0.80
CA ARG A 126 -17.71 -5.74 -1.41
C ARG A 126 -18.52 -4.68 -0.65
N GLN A 127 -17.87 -3.60 -0.26
CA GLN A 127 -18.48 -2.47 0.43
C GLN A 127 -18.07 -1.18 -0.28
N ALA A 128 -19.04 -0.50 -0.88
CA ALA A 128 -18.80 0.81 -1.47
C ALA A 128 -18.57 1.85 -0.38
N PHE A 129 -17.68 2.81 -0.65
CA PHE A 129 -17.41 3.93 0.23
C PHE A 129 -17.20 5.22 -0.56
N SER A 130 -17.33 6.35 0.12
CA SER A 130 -17.20 7.68 -0.45
C SER A 130 -16.58 8.67 0.54
N LYS A 131 -16.28 9.88 0.07
CA LYS A 131 -15.77 10.97 0.91
C LYS A 131 -16.57 11.12 2.21
N GLY A 132 -15.85 11.17 3.33
CA GLY A 132 -16.39 11.32 4.68
C GLY A 132 -16.58 10.00 5.43
N ASP A 133 -16.50 8.85 4.74
CA ASP A 133 -16.66 7.54 5.37
C ASP A 133 -15.43 7.13 6.17
N PHE A 134 -15.65 6.33 7.22
CA PHE A 134 -14.63 5.63 7.97
C PHE A 134 -14.68 4.15 7.61
N LEU A 135 -13.50 3.54 7.42
CA LEU A 135 -13.34 2.12 7.14
C LEU A 135 -12.43 1.53 8.20
N ILE A 136 -12.76 0.35 8.70
CA ILE A 136 -11.88 -0.42 9.59
C ILE A 136 -11.68 -1.82 9.02
N VAL A 137 -10.44 -2.21 8.89
CA VAL A 137 -10.04 -3.57 8.50
C VAL A 137 -9.36 -4.21 9.72
N PRO A 138 -10.00 -5.21 10.34
CA PRO A 138 -9.38 -5.97 11.43
C PRO A 138 -8.10 -6.67 11.00
N SER A 139 -7.22 -6.93 11.94
CA SER A 139 -6.03 -7.75 11.70
C SER A 139 -6.41 -9.14 11.18
N GLY A 140 -5.60 -9.70 10.30
CA GLY A 140 -5.83 -11.03 9.70
C GLY A 140 -6.90 -11.04 8.60
N LEU A 141 -7.54 -9.91 8.28
CA LEU A 141 -8.56 -9.85 7.23
C LEU A 141 -7.93 -9.39 5.90
N PRO A 142 -7.95 -10.22 4.82
CA PRO A 142 -7.57 -9.79 3.49
C PRO A 142 -8.40 -8.60 3.04
N HIS A 143 -7.76 -7.62 2.40
CA HIS A 143 -8.46 -6.45 1.88
C HIS A 143 -7.81 -5.91 0.60
N GLN A 144 -8.64 -5.32 -0.26
CA GLN A 144 -8.23 -4.73 -1.54
C GLN A 144 -9.17 -3.56 -1.88
N PHE A 145 -8.61 -2.47 -2.37
CA PHE A 145 -9.39 -1.38 -2.95
C PHE A 145 -9.63 -1.68 -4.43
N VAL A 146 -10.89 -1.63 -4.85
CA VAL A 146 -11.30 -1.92 -6.23
C VAL A 146 -12.27 -0.86 -6.75
N ASP A 147 -12.59 -0.88 -8.04
CA ASP A 147 -13.54 0.05 -8.70
C ASP A 147 -13.17 1.53 -8.57
N ILE A 148 -11.88 1.83 -8.49
CA ILE A 148 -11.40 3.21 -8.42
C ILE A 148 -11.54 3.82 -9.82
N GLN A 149 -12.43 4.81 -9.99
CA GLN A 149 -12.67 5.50 -11.26
C GLN A 149 -11.92 6.83 -11.36
N ALA A 150 -11.63 7.45 -10.22
CA ALA A 150 -10.85 8.68 -10.07
C ALA A 150 -9.90 8.55 -8.87
N PRO A 151 -8.87 9.39 -8.74
CA PRO A 151 -7.98 9.32 -7.59
C PRO A 151 -8.75 9.40 -6.25
N VAL A 152 -8.39 8.50 -5.32
CA VAL A 152 -8.94 8.47 -3.96
C VAL A 152 -7.84 8.87 -2.98
N HIS A 153 -8.15 9.75 -2.05
CA HIS A 153 -7.26 10.11 -0.94
C HIS A 153 -7.83 9.58 0.38
N LEU A 154 -7.02 8.84 1.10
CA LEU A 154 -7.37 8.19 2.36
C LEU A 154 -6.35 8.60 3.43
N MET A 155 -6.79 9.03 4.61
CA MET A 155 -5.94 8.98 5.79
C MET A 155 -5.92 7.52 6.26
N SER A 156 -4.74 6.97 6.61
CA SER A 156 -4.62 5.63 7.18
C SER A 156 -3.77 5.61 8.45
N ILE A 157 -4.18 4.75 9.39
CA ILE A 157 -3.47 4.48 10.64
C ILE A 157 -3.49 2.96 10.87
N TYR A 158 -2.31 2.39 11.12
CA TYR A 158 -2.20 1.02 11.60
C TYR A 158 -2.47 0.98 13.11
N LEU A 159 -3.35 0.07 13.52
CA LEU A 159 -3.76 -0.16 14.89
C LEU A 159 -3.14 -1.49 15.37
N PRO A 160 -2.02 -1.47 16.11
CA PRO A 160 -1.42 -2.69 16.60
C PRO A 160 -2.41 -3.48 17.47
N ASN A 161 -2.37 -4.81 17.35
CA ASN A 161 -3.14 -5.67 18.25
C ASN A 161 -2.72 -5.41 19.69
N ALA A 162 -3.68 -5.48 20.63
CA ALA A 162 -3.34 -5.45 22.05
C ALA A 162 -2.36 -6.60 22.38
N PRO A 163 -1.39 -6.39 23.28
CA PRO A 163 -0.60 -7.49 23.82
C PRO A 163 -1.53 -8.54 24.43
N GLN A 164 -1.32 -9.79 24.05
CA GLN A 164 -2.01 -10.94 24.65
C GLN A 164 -1.27 -11.38 25.91
#